data_9003ae987e969b283bef477ab84fd2cc
#
_entry.id   9003ae987e969b283bef477ab84fd2cc
#
_cell.length_a   1.000
_cell.length_b   1.000
_cell.length_c   1.000
_cell.angle_alpha   90.00
_cell.angle_beta   90.00
_cell.angle_gamma   90.00
#
_symmetry.space_group_name_H-M   'P 1'
#
loop_
_entity.id
_entity.type
_entity.pdbx_description
1 polymer ?
#
loop_
_entity_poly.entity_id
_entity_poly.type
_entity_poly.pdbx_seq_one_letter_code
_entity_poly.pdbx_strand_id
1 'polypeptide(L)'
;MRILHYYTATDKISEEYINILSKAMTELNYLSGDSCIENVSASSLHDALKVIKSSDVDIIHIHGCWRDSDFLLVRKARKKGARIVLSPHGQLEPWIIKQDYWKKHFPRIIAYQKKIVKDAFSVVVMGRMEEDCMKRLGWNPRIEVVRNSMITDTITEKDMAIKMLAIYNKVMDSHTLALLNDDERKAFAA
;
A
#
# COMPACT_ATOMS: atom_id res chain seq x y z
N MET A 1 7.38 10.84 8.78
CA MET A 1 6.83 9.57 8.21
C MET A 1 7.48 9.33 6.85
N ARG A 2 8.11 8.16 6.67
CA ARG A 2 8.76 7.77 5.40
C ARG A 2 7.96 6.67 4.72
N ILE A 3 7.55 6.89 3.48
CA ILE A 3 6.71 5.99 2.69
C ILE A 3 7.51 5.51 1.49
N LEU A 4 7.64 4.19 1.34
CA LEU A 4 8.22 3.56 0.16
C LEU A 4 7.10 3.09 -0.79
N HIS A 5 7.00 3.71 -1.95
CA HIS A 5 6.14 3.27 -3.04
C HIS A 5 6.87 2.22 -3.89
N TYR A 6 6.30 1.02 -3.95
CA TYR A 6 6.86 -0.08 -4.73
C TYR A 6 5.95 -0.46 -5.90
N TYR A 7 6.49 -0.42 -7.10
CA TYR A 7 5.79 -0.72 -8.35
C TYR A 7 6.70 -1.47 -9.33
N THR A 8 6.21 -1.81 -10.52
CA THR A 8 7.02 -2.44 -11.58
C THR A 8 7.50 -1.37 -12.58
N ALA A 9 8.76 -1.41 -12.97
CA ALA A 9 9.33 -0.45 -13.94
C ALA A 9 8.57 -0.37 -15.28
N THR A 10 7.87 -1.44 -15.66
CA THR A 10 7.01 -1.48 -16.85
C THR A 10 5.62 -0.88 -16.64
N ASP A 11 5.21 -0.63 -15.40
CA ASP A 11 3.90 -0.08 -15.04
C ASP A 11 3.96 1.45 -14.98
N LYS A 12 3.86 2.06 -16.16
CA LYS A 12 3.91 3.52 -16.33
C LYS A 12 2.72 4.24 -15.70
N ILE A 13 1.57 3.60 -15.61
CA ILE A 13 0.38 4.17 -14.98
C ILE A 13 0.60 4.30 -13.47
N SER A 14 1.11 3.26 -12.82
CA SER A 14 1.46 3.34 -11.40
C SER A 14 2.57 4.34 -11.14
N GLU A 15 3.58 4.42 -12.00
CA GLU A 15 4.66 5.42 -11.90
C GLU A 15 4.10 6.85 -11.93
N GLU A 16 3.25 7.17 -12.90
CA GLU A 16 2.62 8.48 -13.02
C GLU A 16 1.71 8.80 -11.83
N TYR A 17 0.89 7.85 -11.40
CA TYR A 17 0.06 7.97 -10.20
C TYR A 17 0.90 8.32 -8.96
N ILE A 18 2.01 7.62 -8.75
CA ILE A 18 2.91 7.84 -7.61
C ILE A 18 3.54 9.24 -7.69
N ASN A 19 3.95 9.67 -8.87
CA ASN A 19 4.54 10.99 -9.07
C ASN A 19 3.57 12.11 -8.73
N ILE A 20 2.33 12.03 -9.23
CA ILE A 20 1.26 12.98 -8.94
C ILE A 20 0.95 12.99 -7.44
N LEU A 21 0.75 11.83 -6.84
CA LEU A 21 0.45 11.68 -5.43
C LEU A 21 1.57 12.27 -4.55
N SER A 22 2.81 11.92 -4.84
CA SER A 22 3.98 12.39 -4.08
C SER A 22 4.16 13.90 -4.18
N LYS A 23 3.94 14.47 -5.37
CA LYS A 23 3.98 15.93 -5.59
C LYS A 23 2.89 16.63 -4.75
N ALA A 24 1.65 16.17 -4.85
CA ALA A 24 0.53 16.75 -4.10
C ALA A 24 0.74 16.63 -2.58
N MET A 25 1.29 15.53 -2.08
CA MET A 25 1.64 15.36 -0.68
C MET A 25 2.75 16.32 -0.23
N THR A 26 3.75 16.56 -1.07
CA THR A 26 4.84 17.51 -0.77
C THR A 26 4.30 18.94 -0.67
N GLU A 27 3.39 19.32 -1.56
CA GLU A 27 2.72 20.62 -1.52
C GLU A 27 1.87 20.79 -0.24
N LEU A 28 1.15 19.75 0.17
CA LEU A 28 0.37 19.74 1.42
C LEU A 28 1.27 19.89 2.65
N ASN A 29 2.41 19.18 2.69
CA ASN A 29 3.38 19.31 3.76
C ASN A 29 3.93 20.72 3.90
N TYR A 30 4.25 21.36 2.78
CA TYR A 30 4.75 22.74 2.77
C TYR A 30 3.72 23.72 3.34
N LEU A 31 2.44 23.51 3.05
CA LEU A 31 1.35 24.37 3.51
C LEU A 31 1.01 24.17 4.99
N SER A 32 1.16 22.96 5.51
CA SER A 32 0.78 22.63 6.90
C SER A 32 1.86 22.95 7.94
N GLY A 33 3.11 23.11 7.53
CA GLY A 33 4.25 23.40 8.43
C GLY A 33 4.60 22.28 9.42
N ASP A 34 3.88 21.15 9.37
CA ASP A 34 3.83 20.22 10.51
C ASP A 34 4.41 18.89 10.06
N SER A 35 4.84 18.20 9.57
CA SER A 35 5.35 16.81 9.44
C SER A 35 6.11 16.54 8.15
N CYS A 36 7.36 16.25 8.29
CA CYS A 36 8.17 15.76 7.15
C CYS A 36 7.64 14.40 6.67
N ILE A 37 6.83 14.41 5.60
CA ILE A 37 6.50 13.20 4.86
C ILE A 37 7.53 13.06 3.74
N GLU A 38 8.22 11.94 3.75
CA GLU A 38 9.19 11.60 2.74
C GLU A 38 8.64 10.46 1.88
N ASN A 39 8.43 10.73 0.60
CA ASN A 39 8.04 9.73 -0.37
C ASN A 39 9.27 9.25 -1.13
N VAL A 40 9.51 7.95 -1.11
CA VAL A 40 10.58 7.28 -1.86
C VAL A 40 9.94 6.27 -2.79
N SER A 41 10.39 6.16 -4.02
CA SER A 41 9.88 5.19 -4.98
C SER A 41 10.94 4.17 -5.38
N ALA A 42 10.51 2.94 -5.62
CA ALA A 42 11.36 1.87 -6.12
C ALA A 42 10.59 1.01 -7.14
N SER A 43 11.19 0.84 -8.31
CA SER A 43 10.62 0.07 -9.42
C SER A 43 11.20 -1.34 -9.54
N SER A 44 12.13 -1.70 -8.66
CA SER A 44 12.71 -3.05 -8.56
C SER A 44 12.77 -3.53 -7.11
N LEU A 45 12.72 -4.86 -6.92
CA LEU A 45 12.89 -5.46 -5.60
C LEU A 45 14.26 -5.11 -4.99
N HIS A 46 15.31 -5.06 -5.81
CA HIS A 46 16.64 -4.71 -5.36
C HIS A 46 16.69 -3.32 -4.72
N ASP A 47 16.13 -2.31 -5.41
CA ASP A 47 16.11 -0.93 -4.93
C ASP A 47 15.23 -0.79 -3.69
N ALA A 48 14.05 -1.42 -3.67
CA ALA A 48 13.18 -1.44 -2.51
C ALA A 48 13.90 -2.03 -1.27
N LEU A 49 14.60 -3.16 -1.44
CA LEU A 49 15.37 -3.77 -0.34
C LEU A 49 16.56 -2.92 0.10
N LYS A 50 17.19 -2.20 -0.83
CA LYS A 50 18.25 -1.24 -0.51
C LYS A 50 17.71 -0.11 0.37
N VAL A 51 16.57 0.48 0.02
CA VAL A 51 15.92 1.53 0.83
C VAL A 51 15.57 1.00 2.22
N ILE A 52 14.94 -0.16 2.35
CA ILE A 52 14.57 -0.76 3.66
C ILE A 52 15.81 -1.07 4.50
N LYS A 53 16.95 -1.35 3.88
CA LYS A 53 18.20 -1.65 4.60
C LYS A 53 18.91 -0.38 5.08
N SER A 54 18.87 0.68 4.28
CA SER A 54 19.63 1.92 4.54
C SER A 54 18.87 2.95 5.38
N SER A 55 17.57 2.78 5.56
CA SER A 55 16.72 3.76 6.25
C SER A 55 15.50 3.10 6.91
N ASP A 56 14.99 3.77 7.93
CA ASP A 56 13.73 3.37 8.55
C ASP A 56 12.57 3.78 7.65
N VAL A 57 11.80 2.80 7.22
CA VAL A 57 10.60 2.97 6.40
C VAL A 57 9.39 2.63 7.26
N ASP A 58 8.48 3.58 7.41
CA ASP A 58 7.27 3.41 8.22
C ASP A 58 6.21 2.60 7.46
N ILE A 59 6.01 2.96 6.19
CA ILE A 59 4.98 2.38 5.33
C ILE A 59 5.59 1.94 4.00
N ILE A 60 5.22 0.74 3.56
CA ILE A 60 5.45 0.30 2.18
C ILE A 60 4.10 0.24 1.48
N HIS A 61 3.93 1.09 0.48
CA HIS A 61 2.77 1.10 -0.39
C HIS A 61 3.09 0.33 -1.68
N ILE A 62 2.49 -0.84 -1.81
CA ILE A 62 2.67 -1.72 -2.97
C ILE A 62 1.60 -1.37 -4.01
N HIS A 63 2.03 -1.11 -5.24
CA HIS A 63 1.16 -0.82 -6.37
C HIS A 63 1.13 -2.01 -7.33
N GLY A 64 -0.08 -2.54 -7.58
CA GLY A 64 -0.31 -3.73 -8.37
C GLY A 64 -0.23 -5.04 -7.58
N CYS A 65 -0.37 -6.15 -8.30
CA CYS A 65 -0.48 -7.50 -7.74
C CYS A 65 0.30 -8.53 -8.60
N TRP A 66 0.25 -9.79 -8.19
CA TRP A 66 0.67 -10.98 -8.92
C TRP A 66 2.19 -11.16 -9.07
N ARG A 67 3.00 -10.44 -8.29
CA ARG A 67 4.46 -10.59 -8.29
C ARG A 67 4.91 -11.39 -7.06
N ASP A 68 5.79 -12.34 -7.27
CA ASP A 68 6.46 -13.07 -6.19
C ASP A 68 7.41 -12.17 -5.39
N SER A 69 7.97 -11.14 -6.04
CA SER A 69 8.77 -10.10 -5.40
C SER A 69 8.01 -9.35 -4.31
N ASP A 70 6.69 -9.15 -4.46
CA ASP A 70 5.86 -8.50 -3.43
C ASP A 70 5.86 -9.29 -2.13
N PHE A 71 5.81 -10.61 -2.22
CA PHE A 71 5.85 -11.49 -1.04
C PHE A 71 7.18 -11.39 -0.30
N LEU A 72 8.28 -11.37 -1.02
CA LEU A 72 9.61 -11.20 -0.43
C LEU A 72 9.76 -9.83 0.23
N LEU A 73 9.29 -8.79 -0.44
CA LEU A 73 9.28 -7.42 0.07
C LEU A 73 8.46 -7.31 1.37
N VAL A 74 7.22 -7.78 1.35
CA VAL A 74 6.33 -7.78 2.54
C VAL A 74 6.97 -8.50 3.72
N ARG A 75 7.57 -9.66 3.48
CA ARG A 75 8.24 -10.44 4.53
C ARG A 75 9.43 -9.68 5.14
N LYS A 76 10.22 -8.99 4.32
CA LYS A 76 11.37 -8.19 4.80
C LYS A 76 10.92 -6.93 5.51
N ALA A 77 9.94 -6.23 4.95
CA ALA A 77 9.35 -5.02 5.53
C ALA A 77 8.80 -5.25 6.94
N ARG A 78 7.99 -6.29 7.09
CA ARG A 78 7.40 -6.65 8.40
C ARG A 78 8.45 -6.98 9.46
N LYS A 79 9.56 -7.60 9.08
CA LYS A 79 10.68 -7.85 10.01
C LYS A 79 11.36 -6.57 10.48
N LYS A 80 11.20 -5.49 9.75
CA LYS A 80 11.71 -4.14 10.08
C LYS A 80 10.66 -3.25 10.74
N GLY A 81 9.45 -3.76 11.00
CA GLY A 81 8.36 -2.99 11.61
C GLY A 81 7.53 -2.16 10.62
N ALA A 82 7.88 -2.13 9.33
CA ALA A 82 7.11 -1.38 8.35
C ALA A 82 5.72 -1.96 8.12
N ARG A 83 4.73 -1.09 7.96
CA ARG A 83 3.35 -1.45 7.63
C ARG A 83 3.15 -1.51 6.12
N ILE A 84 2.22 -2.36 5.69
CA ILE A 84 1.94 -2.56 4.27
C ILE A 84 0.60 -1.94 3.92
N VAL A 85 0.58 -1.10 2.89
CA VAL A 85 -0.61 -0.65 2.17
C VAL A 85 -0.54 -1.24 0.77
N LEU A 86 -1.67 -1.69 0.24
CA LEU A 86 -1.75 -2.31 -1.08
C LEU A 86 -2.78 -1.60 -1.95
N SER A 87 -2.38 -1.14 -3.13
CA SER A 87 -3.28 -0.68 -4.19
C SER A 87 -3.27 -1.66 -5.37
N PRO A 88 -4.32 -2.47 -5.54
CA PRO A 88 -4.38 -3.48 -6.61
C PRO A 88 -4.48 -2.90 -8.02
N HIS A 89 -4.98 -1.67 -8.17
CA HIS A 89 -5.21 -1.01 -9.46
C HIS A 89 -6.02 -1.88 -10.43
N GLY A 90 -7.15 -2.44 -9.98
CA GLY A 90 -8.04 -3.28 -10.77
C GLY A 90 -7.55 -4.71 -11.01
N GLN A 91 -6.30 -5.04 -10.68
CA GLN A 91 -5.71 -6.35 -10.99
C GLN A 91 -6.32 -7.53 -10.24
N LEU A 92 -7.14 -7.29 -9.20
CA LEU A 92 -7.89 -8.32 -8.47
C LEU A 92 -9.36 -8.37 -8.89
N GLU A 93 -9.73 -7.76 -9.99
CA GLU A 93 -11.10 -7.84 -10.49
C GLU A 93 -11.43 -9.21 -11.08
N PRO A 94 -12.70 -9.66 -10.98
CA PRO A 94 -13.08 -11.03 -11.34
C PRO A 94 -12.74 -11.44 -12.77
N TRP A 95 -12.82 -10.53 -13.72
CA TRP A 95 -12.49 -10.85 -15.12
C TRP A 95 -10.98 -11.02 -15.33
N ILE A 96 -10.14 -10.30 -14.58
CA ILE A 96 -8.69 -10.49 -14.59
C ILE A 96 -8.35 -11.84 -13.97
N ILE A 97 -8.92 -12.14 -12.80
CA ILE A 97 -8.69 -13.42 -12.10
C ILE A 97 -9.15 -14.61 -12.92
N LYS A 98 -10.27 -14.49 -13.65
CA LYS A 98 -10.82 -15.58 -14.48
C LYS A 98 -9.95 -15.87 -15.71
N GLN A 99 -9.22 -14.89 -16.22
CA GLN A 99 -8.26 -15.13 -17.31
C GLN A 99 -7.16 -16.06 -16.81
N ASP A 100 -6.97 -17.18 -17.50
CA ASP A 100 -5.96 -18.19 -17.15
C ASP A 100 -5.99 -18.64 -15.67
N TYR A 101 -7.18 -18.66 -15.06
CA TYR A 101 -7.36 -18.92 -13.63
C TYR A 101 -6.51 -20.08 -13.12
N TRP A 102 -6.70 -21.27 -13.69
CA TRP A 102 -6.04 -22.50 -13.22
C TRP A 102 -4.53 -22.52 -13.46
N LYS A 103 -4.06 -21.95 -14.57
CA LYS A 103 -2.64 -21.99 -14.96
C LYS A 103 -1.85 -20.85 -14.32
N LYS A 104 -2.44 -19.69 -14.15
CA LYS A 104 -1.74 -18.45 -13.82
C LYS A 104 -2.09 -17.90 -12.43
N HIS A 105 -3.37 -17.72 -12.14
CA HIS A 105 -3.80 -17.03 -10.94
C HIS A 105 -3.96 -17.95 -9.73
N PHE A 106 -4.56 -19.12 -9.89
CA PHE A 106 -4.80 -20.05 -8.79
C PHE A 106 -3.52 -20.45 -8.03
N PRO A 107 -2.43 -20.85 -8.69
CA PRO A 107 -1.18 -21.14 -8.00
C PRO A 107 -0.63 -19.94 -7.24
N ARG A 108 -0.72 -18.73 -7.81
CA ARG A 108 -0.25 -17.49 -7.18
C ARG A 108 -1.12 -17.07 -6.01
N ILE A 109 -2.44 -17.27 -6.09
CA ILE A 109 -3.36 -17.01 -4.99
C ILE A 109 -2.97 -17.84 -3.76
N ILE A 110 -2.76 -19.14 -3.94
CA ILE A 110 -2.38 -20.05 -2.86
C ILE A 110 -0.98 -19.75 -2.35
N ALA A 111 -0.01 -19.54 -3.26
CA ALA A 111 1.37 -19.37 -2.88
C ALA A 111 1.63 -18.08 -2.10
N TYR A 112 1.07 -16.95 -2.53
CA TYR A 112 1.41 -15.66 -1.92
C TYR A 112 0.35 -14.57 -2.03
N GLN A 113 -0.44 -14.45 -3.13
CA GLN A 113 -1.25 -13.25 -3.36
C GLN A 113 -2.31 -13.02 -2.28
N LYS A 114 -3.07 -14.06 -1.92
CA LYS A 114 -4.07 -13.98 -0.85
C LYS A 114 -3.44 -13.58 0.48
N LYS A 115 -2.24 -14.09 0.76
CA LYS A 115 -1.51 -13.77 1.99
C LYS A 115 -1.07 -12.31 2.00
N ILE A 116 -0.54 -11.79 0.90
CA ILE A 116 -0.14 -10.37 0.78
C ILE A 116 -1.34 -9.47 1.07
N VAL A 117 -2.48 -9.72 0.40
CA VAL A 117 -3.72 -8.94 0.61
C VAL A 117 -4.19 -9.02 2.06
N LYS A 118 -4.22 -10.21 2.64
CA LYS A 118 -4.63 -10.42 4.04
C LYS A 118 -3.71 -9.70 5.04
N ASP A 119 -2.41 -9.74 4.79
CA ASP A 119 -1.38 -9.18 5.67
C ASP A 119 -1.22 -7.66 5.50
N ALA A 120 -1.77 -7.06 4.44
CA ALA A 120 -1.81 -5.62 4.28
C ALA A 120 -2.63 -4.98 5.42
N PHE A 121 -2.13 -3.86 5.97
CA PHE A 121 -2.88 -3.09 6.94
C PHE A 121 -4.16 -2.54 6.31
N SER A 122 -4.07 -2.06 5.08
CA SER A 122 -5.20 -1.53 4.32
C SER A 122 -5.04 -1.85 2.84
N VAL A 123 -6.16 -2.06 2.16
CA VAL A 123 -6.24 -2.18 0.70
C VAL A 123 -6.92 -0.93 0.17
N VAL A 124 -6.21 -0.19 -0.67
CA VAL A 124 -6.70 1.06 -1.26
C VAL A 124 -7.18 0.79 -2.68
N VAL A 125 -8.44 1.09 -2.94
CA VAL A 125 -9.09 0.89 -4.23
C VAL A 125 -9.51 2.23 -4.85
N MET A 126 -9.59 2.29 -6.17
CA MET A 126 -9.84 3.53 -6.91
C MET A 126 -11.32 3.87 -7.08
N GLY A 127 -12.24 2.94 -6.78
CA GLY A 127 -13.67 3.18 -6.96
C GLY A 127 -14.56 2.07 -6.40
N ARG A 128 -15.88 2.32 -6.45
CA ARG A 128 -16.87 1.39 -5.87
C ARG A 128 -16.85 0.00 -6.51
N MET A 129 -16.61 -0.09 -7.81
CA MET A 129 -16.58 -1.38 -8.50
C MET A 129 -15.44 -2.27 -7.98
N GLU A 130 -14.26 -1.70 -7.81
CA GLU A 130 -13.12 -2.40 -7.24
C GLU A 130 -13.35 -2.72 -5.75
N GLU A 131 -13.97 -1.79 -5.01
CA GLU A 131 -14.37 -2.01 -3.61
C GLU A 131 -15.29 -3.22 -3.46
N ASP A 132 -16.35 -3.30 -4.28
CA ASP A 132 -17.29 -4.42 -4.28
C ASP A 132 -16.61 -5.74 -4.67
N CYS A 133 -15.65 -5.69 -5.58
CA CYS A 133 -14.84 -6.86 -5.94
C CYS A 133 -14.00 -7.32 -4.75
N MET A 134 -13.32 -6.42 -4.06
CA MET A 134 -12.51 -6.74 -2.88
C MET A 134 -13.36 -7.26 -1.72
N LYS A 135 -14.53 -6.69 -1.49
CA LYS A 135 -15.49 -7.18 -0.48
C LYS A 135 -15.94 -8.61 -0.78
N ARG A 136 -16.24 -8.92 -2.06
CA ARG A 136 -16.61 -10.29 -2.48
C ARG A 136 -15.47 -11.29 -2.34
N LEU A 137 -14.21 -10.87 -2.57
CA LEU A 137 -13.04 -11.73 -2.33
C LEU A 137 -12.84 -12.04 -0.84
N GLY A 138 -13.22 -11.12 0.04
CA GLY A 138 -13.16 -11.32 1.49
C GLY A 138 -11.76 -11.56 2.05
N TRP A 139 -10.71 -11.14 1.33
CA TRP A 139 -9.33 -11.42 1.76
C TRP A 139 -8.79 -10.41 2.76
N ASN A 140 -9.32 -9.19 2.76
CA ASN A 140 -9.01 -8.16 3.74
C ASN A 140 -10.27 -7.32 4.04
N PRO A 141 -10.64 -7.12 5.31
CA PRO A 141 -11.80 -6.31 5.67
C PRO A 141 -11.53 -4.80 5.64
N ARG A 142 -10.26 -4.38 5.63
CA ARG A 142 -9.88 -2.97 5.65
C ARG A 142 -9.66 -2.47 4.22
N ILE A 143 -10.75 -2.06 3.60
CA ILE A 143 -10.79 -1.53 2.23
C ILE A 143 -11.10 -0.05 2.33
N GLU A 144 -10.25 0.77 1.72
CA GLU A 144 -10.37 2.23 1.68
C GLU A 144 -10.49 2.69 0.23
N VAL A 145 -11.41 3.63 -0.03
CA VAL A 145 -11.62 4.14 -1.40
C VAL A 145 -10.94 5.48 -1.56
N VAL A 146 -9.94 5.54 -2.42
CA VAL A 146 -9.28 6.77 -2.86
C VAL A 146 -9.42 6.88 -4.36
N ARG A 147 -10.30 7.77 -4.82
CA ARG A 147 -10.49 8.00 -6.26
C ARG A 147 -9.20 8.54 -6.87
N ASN A 148 -8.90 8.08 -8.07
CA ASN A 148 -7.73 8.52 -8.81
C ASN A 148 -8.07 9.75 -9.66
N SER A 149 -7.39 10.88 -9.40
CA SER A 149 -7.56 12.13 -10.13
C SER A 149 -7.17 12.04 -11.62
N MET A 150 -6.36 11.05 -12.00
CA MET A 150 -6.03 10.78 -13.42
C MET A 150 -7.20 10.18 -14.22
N ILE A 151 -8.18 9.58 -13.53
CA ILE A 151 -9.29 8.85 -14.18
C ILE A 151 -10.60 9.66 -14.13
N THR A 152 -10.71 10.58 -13.20
CA THR A 152 -11.93 11.34 -12.96
C THR A 152 -11.66 12.81 -12.67
N ASP A 153 -12.40 13.68 -13.35
CA ASP A 153 -12.36 15.13 -13.13
C ASP A 153 -13.14 15.57 -11.87
N THR A 154 -13.75 14.62 -11.15
CA THR A 154 -14.58 14.94 -9.98
C THR A 154 -13.80 15.17 -8.70
N ILE A 155 -12.50 14.89 -8.72
CA ILE A 155 -11.59 15.13 -7.57
C ILE A 155 -10.27 15.71 -8.08
N THR A 156 -9.65 16.52 -7.23
CA THR A 156 -8.33 17.08 -7.52
C THR A 156 -7.21 16.16 -7.02
N GLU A 157 -5.99 16.39 -7.50
CA GLU A 157 -4.78 15.73 -6.98
C GLU A 157 -4.61 15.96 -5.49
N LYS A 158 -4.97 17.16 -5.02
CA LYS A 158 -4.96 17.53 -3.61
C LYS A 158 -5.97 16.72 -2.78
N ASP A 159 -7.20 16.53 -3.28
CA ASP A 159 -8.20 15.70 -2.60
C ASP A 159 -7.77 14.24 -2.50
N MET A 160 -7.17 13.72 -3.56
CA MET A 160 -6.57 12.37 -3.59
C MET A 160 -5.47 12.26 -2.53
N ALA A 161 -4.55 13.23 -2.48
CA ALA A 161 -3.45 13.25 -1.52
C ALA A 161 -3.94 13.35 -0.08
N ILE A 162 -4.93 14.21 0.21
CA ILE A 162 -5.54 14.35 1.55
C ILE A 162 -6.11 13.02 2.03
N LYS A 163 -6.87 12.33 1.18
CA LYS A 163 -7.45 11.03 1.54
C LYS A 163 -6.38 9.96 1.77
N MET A 164 -5.35 9.94 0.94
CA MET A 164 -4.26 8.99 1.10
C MET A 164 -3.46 9.27 2.38
N LEU A 165 -3.21 10.54 2.71
CA LEU A 165 -2.56 10.93 3.96
C LEU A 165 -3.37 10.51 5.18
N ALA A 166 -4.70 10.64 5.14
CA ALA A 166 -5.56 10.18 6.22
C ALA A 166 -5.43 8.66 6.44
N ILE A 167 -5.29 7.87 5.37
CA ILE A 167 -5.03 6.43 5.48
C ILE A 167 -3.67 6.17 6.09
N TYR A 168 -2.61 6.84 5.65
CA TYR A 168 -1.27 6.66 6.20
C TYR A 168 -1.18 7.04 7.68
N ASN A 169 -1.83 8.12 8.09
CA ASN A 169 -1.90 8.50 9.50
C ASN A 169 -2.62 7.43 10.33
N LYS A 170 -3.75 6.90 9.84
CA LYS A 170 -4.45 5.78 10.48
C LYS A 170 -3.57 4.53 10.63
N VAL A 171 -2.72 4.25 9.65
CA VAL A 171 -1.72 3.17 9.71
C VAL A 171 -0.72 3.43 10.83
N MET A 172 -0.21 4.65 10.97
CA MET A 172 0.78 5.04 11.97
C MET A 172 0.19 5.03 13.38
N ASP A 173 -1.00 5.61 13.57
CA ASP A 173 -1.69 5.64 14.88
C ASP A 173 -1.94 4.23 15.42
N SER A 174 -2.38 3.31 14.55
CA SER A 174 -2.59 1.91 14.92
C SER A 174 -1.28 1.20 15.28
N HIS A 175 -0.15 1.61 14.70
CA HIS A 175 1.16 1.09 15.04
C HIS A 175 1.59 1.54 16.42
N THR A 176 1.45 2.82 16.72
CA THR A 176 1.78 3.41 18.02
C THR A 176 0.97 2.76 19.13
N LEU A 177 -0.34 2.61 18.95
CA LEU A 177 -1.22 1.92 19.91
C LEU A 177 -0.83 0.45 20.13
N ALA A 178 -0.41 -0.27 19.09
CA ALA A 178 0.04 -1.65 19.22
C ALA A 178 1.35 -1.76 20.02
N LEU A 179 2.29 -0.84 19.83
CA LEU A 179 3.54 -0.78 20.59
C LEU A 179 3.31 -0.47 22.07
N LEU A 180 2.45 0.51 22.38
CA LEU A 180 2.07 0.86 23.75
C LEU A 180 1.45 -0.34 24.49
N ASN A 181 0.54 -1.06 23.84
CA ASN A 181 -0.06 -2.26 24.44
C ASN A 181 0.94 -3.41 24.68
N ASP A 182 1.95 -3.56 23.84
CA ASP A 182 2.99 -4.57 24.03
C ASP A 182 3.96 -4.22 25.17
N ASP A 183 4.28 -2.95 25.36
CA ASP A 183 5.12 -2.47 26.45
C ASP A 183 4.37 -2.53 27.80
N GLU A 184 3.10 -2.18 27.82
CA GLU A 184 2.23 -2.38 29.00
C GLU A 184 2.14 -3.87 29.38
N ARG A 185 1.95 -4.77 28.41
CA ARG A 185 1.94 -6.23 28.66
C ARG A 185 3.24 -6.76 29.21
N LYS A 186 4.39 -6.24 28.75
CA LYS A 186 5.71 -6.61 29.27
C LYS A 186 5.93 -6.10 30.69
N ALA A 187 5.42 -4.89 31.00
CA ALA A 187 5.50 -4.33 32.33
C ALA A 187 4.66 -5.10 33.36
N PHE A 188 3.55 -5.72 32.95
CA PHE A 188 2.72 -6.59 33.81
C PHE A 188 3.25 -8.02 33.95
N ALA A 189 4.19 -8.45 33.11
CA ALA A 189 4.77 -9.79 33.13
C ALA A 189 6.11 -9.87 33.85
N ALA A 190 6.66 -8.74 34.32
CA ALA A 190 7.90 -8.59 35.09
C ALA A 190 7.63 -8.38 36.58
#